data_41488a486fe29a90750a182fce45bf6c
#
_entry.id   41488a486fe29a90750a182fce45bf6c
#
_cell.length_a   1.000
_cell.length_b   1.000
_cell.length_c   1.000
_cell.angle_alpha   90.00
_cell.angle_beta   90.00
_cell.angle_gamma   90.00
#
_symmetry.space_group_name_H-M   'P 1'
#
loop_
_entity.id
_entity.type
_entity.pdbx_description
1 polymer ?
#
loop_
_entity_poly.entity_id
_entity_poly.type
_entity_poly.pdbx_seq_one_letter_code
_entity_poly.pdbx_strand_id
1 'polypeptide(L)'
;MVKRRPVVSILPLMLIVILCVSWLTQLNQRDEMTYDEMVQLFEQQKVEAFRFTDSSTLMLQIKGSDQPVRCRIHDYTLFYSDLNDLVKEQKAAGIIKSYSYPPPEGTDWLGIMLPYLMMALMFGGMWYLMSIRAQGSMGPDRMAKFGSAQIRGLSEKDKQVTFADVAGADEEKEELREIVEFLKNPKKYIDLGARIPKGVLLVGPPGTGKTLLAKAVAGEAGVGFLSISGSDFVELYVGVGASRVRDLFEQAKKQSPAIVFIDEIDAVGRQRGTGLGGGHDEREQTLNQLLVEMDGFAANEGVVVLAATNRADVLDPALLRPGRFDRQVYVGLPDIKGREEILKVHAKGKPLAEDVSLRKLAQGTAGFTGADLENLINEGALLAARKDQHFITMQDLKDAEIKVIAGPEKKSRVIPQHERELTAYHEAGHAVVMHMLPGQDPVSQITIVPRGMAGGMTISLPEEDRSYLSKHYMEDQIVGLLGGRVAEKLCLNDISTGASNDIQRATAIARKMVTVYGMSERLGTVSFDSGNDEVFIGRTMGHSRGYSEAVAAQIDQEVKDLVDGAYRRCQDILEAQRDKLEQVAQYLLEHETMERDAFLTVFGEKVHEQPEAVQTADAEDRG
;
A
#
# COMPACT_ATOMS: atom_id res chain seq x y z
N MET A 1 18.35 18.10 -20.19
CA MET A 1 19.18 18.51 -19.04
C MET A 1 19.07 20.01 -18.86
N VAL A 2 18.20 20.50 -17.98
CA VAL A 2 18.07 21.93 -17.65
C VAL A 2 18.80 22.14 -16.34
N LYS A 3 19.92 22.87 -16.38
CA LYS A 3 20.70 23.26 -15.21
C LYS A 3 19.84 24.12 -14.28
N ARG A 4 19.44 23.59 -13.13
CA ARG A 4 18.87 24.36 -12.02
C ARG A 4 19.98 25.24 -11.43
N ARG A 5 19.84 26.58 -11.55
CA ARG A 5 20.69 27.53 -10.81
C ARG A 5 20.32 27.45 -9.33
N PRO A 6 21.29 27.40 -8.41
CA PRO A 6 21.00 27.41 -6.98
C PRO A 6 20.42 28.77 -6.60
N VAL A 7 19.22 28.76 -6.03
CA VAL A 7 18.64 29.94 -5.37
C VAL A 7 19.42 30.13 -4.06
N VAL A 8 20.39 31.02 -4.09
CA VAL A 8 21.05 31.50 -2.87
C VAL A 8 19.97 32.25 -2.08
N SER A 9 19.55 31.67 -0.96
CA SER A 9 18.59 32.33 -0.08
C SER A 9 19.28 33.55 0.55
N ILE A 10 18.78 34.76 0.29
CA ILE A 10 19.30 36.04 0.79
C ILE A 10 19.14 36.13 2.33
N LEU A 11 18.29 35.31 2.91
CA LEU A 11 17.99 35.27 4.34
C LEU A 11 19.24 35.03 5.25
N PRO A 12 20.13 34.06 5.00
CA PRO A 12 21.33 33.87 5.81
C PRO A 12 22.32 35.02 5.66
N LEU A 13 22.36 35.67 4.49
CA LEU A 13 23.23 36.82 4.27
C LEU A 13 22.77 38.05 5.09
N MET A 14 21.45 38.31 5.15
CA MET A 14 20.88 39.36 6.01
C MET A 14 21.10 39.08 7.50
N LEU A 15 20.98 37.83 7.92
CA LEU A 15 21.23 37.45 9.32
C LEU A 15 22.68 37.68 9.72
N ILE A 16 23.64 37.39 8.84
CA ILE A 16 25.07 37.61 9.04
C ILE A 16 25.36 39.13 9.13
N VAL A 17 24.74 39.95 8.29
CA VAL A 17 24.92 41.41 8.33
C VAL A 17 24.36 41.98 9.63
N ILE A 18 23.19 41.57 10.09
CA ILE A 18 22.60 41.99 11.37
C ILE A 18 23.49 41.57 12.55
N LEU A 19 24.03 40.36 12.55
CA LEU A 19 24.95 39.88 13.58
C LEU A 19 26.30 40.63 13.57
N CYS A 20 26.84 40.96 12.39
CA CYS A 20 28.05 41.75 12.28
C CYS A 20 27.87 43.20 12.76
N VAL A 21 26.71 43.82 12.44
CA VAL A 21 26.40 45.18 12.93
C VAL A 21 26.20 45.17 14.45
N SER A 22 25.50 44.18 14.99
CA SER A 22 25.35 44.00 16.45
C SER A 22 26.70 43.75 17.16
N TRP A 23 27.57 42.99 16.55
CA TRP A 23 28.89 42.70 17.10
C TRP A 23 29.83 43.94 17.07
N LEU A 24 29.77 44.75 15.99
CA LEU A 24 30.52 46.02 15.89
C LEU A 24 30.04 47.07 16.90
N THR A 25 28.77 47.08 17.27
CA THR A 25 28.24 47.99 18.32
C THR A 25 28.65 47.58 19.72
N GLN A 26 28.93 46.30 19.99
CA GLN A 26 29.43 45.79 21.28
C GLN A 26 30.90 46.01 21.51
N LEU A 27 31.73 46.19 20.46
CA LEU A 27 33.17 46.39 20.58
C LEU A 27 33.60 47.79 21.05
N ASN A 28 32.68 48.75 21.24
CA ASN A 28 32.97 50.14 21.55
C ASN A 28 32.69 50.53 23.03
N GLN A 29 32.59 49.58 23.96
CA GLN A 29 32.50 49.84 25.39
C GLN A 29 33.91 50.06 25.96
N ARG A 30 34.30 51.35 26.13
CA ARG A 30 35.40 51.76 27.00
C ARG A 30 34.88 51.93 28.41
N ASP A 31 35.73 51.71 29.43
CA ASP A 31 35.38 51.87 30.85
C ASP A 31 34.70 53.22 31.10
N GLU A 32 33.41 53.18 31.41
CA GLU A 32 32.62 54.35 31.77
C GLU A 32 32.60 54.48 33.32
N MET A 33 32.93 55.67 33.84
CA MET A 33 32.89 56.00 35.27
C MET A 33 31.44 55.94 35.77
N THR A 34 31.24 55.41 36.96
CA THR A 34 29.92 55.33 37.59
C THR A 34 29.44 56.70 38.14
N TYR A 35 28.11 56.87 38.28
CA TYR A 35 27.55 58.13 38.80
C TYR A 35 28.05 58.47 40.19
N ASP A 36 28.18 57.50 41.09
CA ASP A 36 28.66 57.67 42.47
C ASP A 36 30.15 58.14 42.48
N GLU A 37 31.00 57.56 41.67
CA GLU A 37 32.38 58.00 41.54
C GLU A 37 32.48 59.45 41.02
N MET A 38 31.60 59.82 40.12
CA MET A 38 31.49 61.19 39.61
C MET A 38 31.09 62.18 40.72
N VAL A 39 30.07 61.86 41.52
CA VAL A 39 29.63 62.71 42.65
C VAL A 39 30.75 62.93 43.64
N GLN A 40 31.49 61.88 44.01
CA GLN A 40 32.65 61.97 44.90
C GLN A 40 33.75 62.90 44.35
N LEU A 41 33.99 62.97 43.03
CA LEU A 41 34.97 63.87 42.43
C LEU A 41 34.55 65.34 42.54
N PHE A 42 33.24 65.64 42.48
CA PHE A 42 32.72 67.00 42.76
C PHE A 42 32.83 67.35 44.23
N GLU A 43 32.49 66.47 45.15
CA GLU A 43 32.67 66.68 46.59
C GLU A 43 34.12 66.88 47.00
N GLN A 44 35.05 66.11 46.36
CA GLN A 44 36.47 66.21 46.61
C GLN A 44 37.13 67.42 45.94
N GLN A 45 36.37 68.28 45.23
CA GLN A 45 36.83 69.49 44.55
C GLN A 45 37.92 69.20 43.49
N LYS A 46 37.92 68.03 42.86
CA LYS A 46 38.86 67.57 41.87
C LYS A 46 38.40 67.86 40.43
N VAL A 47 37.22 68.36 40.20
CA VAL A 47 36.72 68.69 38.86
C VAL A 47 37.09 70.12 38.49
N GLU A 48 37.81 70.25 37.37
CA GLU A 48 38.28 71.55 36.88
C GLU A 48 37.33 72.17 35.83
N ALA A 49 36.76 71.29 34.97
CA ALA A 49 35.76 71.70 34.01
C ALA A 49 34.82 70.49 33.65
N PHE A 50 33.62 70.75 33.25
CA PHE A 50 32.75 69.72 32.70
C PHE A 50 31.88 70.22 31.56
N ARG A 51 31.51 69.29 30.68
CA ARG A 51 30.65 69.60 29.54
C ARG A 51 29.70 68.44 29.27
N PHE A 52 28.43 68.70 29.08
CA PHE A 52 27.48 67.75 28.56
C PHE A 52 27.62 67.65 27.02
N THR A 53 27.71 66.43 26.54
CA THR A 53 27.73 66.17 25.10
C THR A 53 26.30 65.94 24.60
N ASP A 54 25.49 65.27 25.41
CA ASP A 54 24.05 65.03 25.23
C ASP A 54 23.38 64.97 26.61
N SER A 55 22.06 64.73 26.67
CA SER A 55 21.28 64.66 27.91
C SER A 55 21.70 63.54 28.88
N SER A 56 22.50 62.58 28.41
CA SER A 56 22.92 61.40 29.21
C SER A 56 24.42 61.21 29.33
N THR A 57 25.23 62.07 28.68
CA THR A 57 26.69 61.89 28.65
C THR A 57 27.41 63.16 29.11
N LEU A 58 28.18 63.01 30.19
CA LEU A 58 29.00 64.06 30.79
C LEU A 58 30.47 63.80 30.57
N MET A 59 31.21 64.81 30.10
CA MET A 59 32.68 64.81 29.97
C MET A 59 33.25 65.63 31.09
N LEU A 60 34.08 65.03 31.93
CA LEU A 60 34.73 65.65 33.09
C LEU A 60 36.22 65.84 32.85
N GLN A 61 36.69 67.04 33.13
CA GLN A 61 38.13 67.35 33.23
C GLN A 61 38.54 67.32 34.68
N ILE A 62 39.34 66.34 35.08
CA ILE A 62 39.83 66.16 36.45
C ILE A 62 41.15 66.88 36.61
N LYS A 63 41.35 67.51 37.77
CA LYS A 63 42.56 68.24 38.09
C LYS A 63 43.81 67.35 38.13
N GLY A 64 44.80 67.59 37.21
CA GLY A 64 46.00 66.76 37.07
C GLY A 64 45.92 65.62 36.04
N SER A 65 44.81 65.51 35.27
CA SER A 65 44.66 64.57 34.17
C SER A 65 44.47 65.33 32.84
N ASP A 66 45.29 65.03 31.83
CA ASP A 66 45.21 65.68 30.52
C ASP A 66 44.10 65.12 29.65
N GLN A 67 43.47 63.98 30.02
CA GLN A 67 42.43 63.37 29.25
C GLN A 67 41.05 63.54 29.95
N PRO A 68 39.98 63.98 29.24
CA PRO A 68 38.67 64.05 29.78
C PRO A 68 38.11 62.66 30.00
N VAL A 69 37.47 62.45 31.18
CA VAL A 69 36.79 61.18 31.54
C VAL A 69 35.32 61.26 31.16
N ARG A 70 34.81 60.21 30.56
CA ARG A 70 33.42 60.11 30.15
C ARG A 70 32.63 59.41 31.25
N CYS A 71 31.52 60.05 31.67
CA CYS A 71 30.56 59.48 32.62
C CYS A 71 29.17 59.49 32.00
N ARG A 72 28.48 58.38 32.10
CA ARG A 72 27.11 58.24 31.65
C ARG A 72 26.18 58.43 32.82
N ILE A 73 25.29 59.40 32.70
CA ILE A 73 24.29 59.68 33.72
C ILE A 73 22.90 59.28 33.22
N HIS A 74 22.03 58.87 34.12
CA HIS A 74 20.72 58.33 33.73
C HIS A 74 19.78 59.43 33.21
N ASP A 75 19.82 60.61 33.84
CA ASP A 75 19.05 61.81 33.46
C ASP A 75 19.82 63.07 33.90
N TYR A 76 19.83 64.05 33.03
CA TYR A 76 20.39 65.38 33.30
C TYR A 76 19.69 66.05 34.52
N THR A 77 18.38 65.81 34.70
CA THR A 77 17.60 66.41 35.81
C THR A 77 18.11 65.93 37.17
N LEU A 78 18.55 64.68 37.27
CA LEU A 78 19.15 64.11 38.49
C LEU A 78 20.47 64.82 38.84
N PHE A 79 21.36 65.00 37.86
CA PHE A 79 22.60 65.72 38.03
C PHE A 79 22.36 67.18 38.47
N TYR A 80 21.35 67.82 37.88
CA TYR A 80 21.02 69.20 38.21
C TYR A 80 20.48 69.35 39.62
N SER A 81 19.63 68.43 40.09
CA SER A 81 19.08 68.43 41.44
C SER A 81 20.14 68.19 42.50
N ASP A 82 21.08 67.28 42.27
CA ASP A 82 22.03 66.81 43.28
C ASP A 82 23.25 67.71 43.39
N LEU A 83 23.77 68.25 42.27
CA LEU A 83 25.07 68.89 42.22
C LEU A 83 25.05 70.36 41.82
N ASN A 84 23.94 70.92 41.37
CA ASN A 84 23.90 72.29 40.86
C ASN A 84 24.32 73.34 41.89
N ASP A 85 23.95 73.20 43.16
CA ASP A 85 24.33 74.12 44.18
C ASP A 85 25.82 74.00 44.55
N LEU A 86 26.35 72.80 44.58
CA LEU A 86 27.76 72.52 44.78
C LEU A 86 28.60 73.06 43.62
N VAL A 87 28.14 72.92 42.40
CA VAL A 87 28.78 73.45 41.18
C VAL A 87 28.84 74.97 41.21
N LYS A 88 27.75 75.65 41.63
CA LYS A 88 27.74 77.11 41.76
C LYS A 88 28.72 77.60 42.85
N GLU A 89 28.76 76.94 44.01
CA GLU A 89 29.73 77.24 45.07
C GLU A 89 31.19 77.10 44.66
N GLN A 90 31.51 75.97 44.00
CA GLN A 90 32.83 75.69 43.50
C GLN A 90 33.24 76.59 42.33
N LYS A 91 32.24 77.06 41.55
CA LYS A 91 32.50 78.07 40.52
C LYS A 91 32.79 79.44 41.10
N ALA A 92 32.08 79.84 42.14
CA ALA A 92 32.35 81.13 42.89
C ALA A 92 33.69 81.05 43.58
N ALA A 93 34.11 79.93 44.11
CA ALA A 93 35.42 79.64 44.68
C ALA A 93 36.56 79.54 43.69
N GLY A 94 36.32 79.59 42.38
CA GLY A 94 37.32 79.51 41.33
C GLY A 94 37.89 78.09 41.08
N ILE A 95 37.31 77.05 41.66
CA ILE A 95 37.71 75.64 41.54
C ILE A 95 37.32 75.09 40.15
N ILE A 96 36.06 75.36 39.74
CA ILE A 96 35.57 75.01 38.42
C ILE A 96 35.82 76.19 37.47
N LYS A 97 36.60 75.98 36.44
CA LYS A 97 36.97 77.03 35.49
C LYS A 97 35.85 77.26 34.45
N SER A 98 35.29 76.20 33.92
CA SER A 98 34.21 76.29 32.92
C SER A 98 33.25 75.09 33.03
N TYR A 99 31.98 75.32 32.72
CA TYR A 99 31.00 74.25 32.59
C TYR A 99 29.95 74.63 31.55
N SER A 100 29.35 73.58 30.90
CA SER A 100 28.27 73.75 29.92
C SER A 100 27.22 72.68 30.13
N TYR A 101 25.96 73.13 30.19
CA TYR A 101 24.80 72.26 30.22
C TYR A 101 24.36 71.86 28.80
N PRO A 102 23.59 70.78 28.64
CA PRO A 102 23.19 70.31 27.33
C PRO A 102 22.38 71.39 26.59
N PRO A 103 22.55 71.54 25.26
CA PRO A 103 21.70 72.39 24.47
C PRO A 103 20.26 71.82 24.46
N PRO A 104 19.21 72.66 24.31
CA PRO A 104 17.83 72.18 24.13
C PRO A 104 17.78 71.22 22.97
N GLU A 105 17.17 70.03 23.16
CA GLU A 105 17.03 69.01 22.13
C GLU A 105 16.22 69.55 20.95
N GLY A 106 16.87 69.86 19.83
CA GLY A 106 16.18 70.05 18.58
C GLY A 106 15.72 68.65 18.11
N THR A 107 14.42 68.48 17.91
CA THR A 107 13.85 67.22 17.35
C THR A 107 14.48 66.93 16.01
N ASP A 108 15.40 65.98 15.96
CA ASP A 108 15.95 65.49 14.69
C ASP A 108 14.92 64.60 13.99
N TRP A 109 13.93 65.24 13.34
CA TRP A 109 12.85 64.60 12.63
C TRP A 109 13.35 63.72 11.47
N LEU A 110 14.54 64.00 10.92
CA LEU A 110 15.17 63.25 9.87
C LEU A 110 15.69 61.91 10.40
N GLY A 111 16.25 61.87 11.61
CA GLY A 111 16.66 60.65 12.28
C GLY A 111 15.45 59.72 12.61
N ILE A 112 14.31 60.33 12.94
CA ILE A 112 13.09 59.56 13.26
C ILE A 112 12.43 59.05 11.97
N MET A 113 12.38 59.83 10.92
CA MET A 113 11.70 59.44 9.64
C MET A 113 12.49 58.46 8.77
N LEU A 114 13.81 58.47 8.83
CA LEU A 114 14.69 57.65 8.00
C LEU A 114 14.46 56.12 8.19
N PRO A 115 14.33 55.59 9.43
CA PRO A 115 14.01 54.19 9.65
C PRO A 115 12.64 53.78 9.07
N TYR A 116 11.63 54.66 9.21
CA TYR A 116 10.28 54.40 8.66
C TYR A 116 10.29 54.41 7.14
N LEU A 117 11.04 55.33 6.49
CA LEU A 117 11.20 55.37 5.07
C LEU A 117 11.93 54.11 4.55
N MET A 118 12.97 53.68 5.22
CA MET A 118 13.68 52.45 4.89
C MET A 118 12.78 51.21 5.06
N MET A 119 11.98 51.16 6.11
CA MET A 119 11.02 50.10 6.35
C MET A 119 9.93 50.09 5.25
N ALA A 120 9.39 51.25 4.85
CA ALA A 120 8.42 51.37 3.77
C ALA A 120 8.99 50.94 2.42
N LEU A 121 10.25 51.28 2.11
CA LEU A 121 10.95 50.85 0.90
C LEU A 121 11.21 49.32 0.92
N MET A 122 11.57 48.77 2.10
CA MET A 122 11.77 47.34 2.25
C MET A 122 10.46 46.56 2.08
N PHE A 123 9.38 46.97 2.73
CA PHE A 123 8.06 46.34 2.58
C PHE A 123 7.48 46.54 1.17
N GLY A 124 7.62 47.73 0.60
CA GLY A 124 7.22 48.03 -0.80
C GLY A 124 8.02 47.19 -1.80
N GLY A 125 9.32 47.08 -1.63
CA GLY A 125 10.18 46.21 -2.45
C GLY A 125 9.87 44.73 -2.28
N MET A 126 9.62 44.29 -1.05
CA MET A 126 9.21 42.91 -0.80
C MET A 126 7.84 42.61 -1.38
N TRP A 127 6.86 43.53 -1.25
CA TRP A 127 5.55 43.37 -1.85
C TRP A 127 5.61 43.39 -3.39
N TYR A 128 6.46 44.25 -3.98
CA TYR A 128 6.70 44.27 -5.41
C TYR A 128 7.37 42.98 -5.90
N LEU A 129 8.37 42.46 -5.21
CA LEU A 129 9.00 41.15 -5.51
C LEU A 129 8.04 39.98 -5.33
N MET A 130 7.17 40.04 -4.31
CA MET A 130 6.16 39.04 -4.04
C MET A 130 5.05 39.09 -5.09
N SER A 131 4.65 40.30 -5.56
CA SER A 131 3.67 40.45 -6.65
C SER A 131 4.19 39.95 -8.00
N ILE A 132 5.47 40.20 -8.31
CA ILE A 132 6.13 39.67 -9.53
C ILE A 132 6.24 38.14 -9.43
N ARG A 133 6.58 37.57 -8.24
CA ARG A 133 6.59 36.12 -8.04
C ARG A 133 5.20 35.51 -8.04
N ALA A 134 4.19 36.18 -7.52
CA ALA A 134 2.80 35.75 -7.57
C ALA A 134 2.24 35.77 -9.00
N GLN A 135 2.61 36.72 -9.83
CA GLN A 135 2.23 36.75 -11.24
C GLN A 135 2.97 35.72 -12.11
N GLY A 136 4.20 35.30 -11.70
CA GLY A 136 4.97 34.29 -12.42
C GLY A 136 4.79 32.86 -11.90
N SER A 137 4.17 32.64 -10.72
CA SER A 137 4.12 31.34 -10.03
C SER A 137 2.71 30.80 -9.76
N MET A 138 1.68 31.63 -9.82
CA MET A 138 0.27 31.25 -9.64
C MET A 138 -0.59 31.83 -10.78
N GLY A 139 -0.25 31.50 -12.01
CA GLY A 139 -1.17 31.70 -13.11
C GLY A 139 -2.38 30.75 -12.96
N PRO A 140 -3.59 31.12 -13.42
CA PRO A 140 -4.77 30.26 -13.44
C PRO A 140 -4.51 28.90 -14.09
N ASP A 141 -3.49 28.77 -14.94
CA ASP A 141 -3.04 27.53 -15.57
C ASP A 141 -2.45 26.48 -14.61
N ARG A 142 -1.89 26.85 -13.44
CA ARG A 142 -1.42 25.85 -12.46
C ARG A 142 -2.54 25.34 -11.58
N MET A 143 -3.51 26.16 -11.21
CA MET A 143 -4.72 25.70 -10.53
C MET A 143 -5.56 24.81 -11.46
N ALA A 144 -5.64 25.10 -12.75
CA ALA A 144 -6.26 24.25 -13.75
C ALA A 144 -5.51 22.91 -13.93
N LYS A 145 -4.17 22.90 -13.78
CA LYS A 145 -3.37 21.67 -13.87
C LYS A 145 -3.44 20.78 -12.62
N PHE A 146 -3.83 21.29 -11.44
CA PHE A 146 -4.07 20.46 -10.25
C PHE A 146 -5.32 19.58 -10.37
N GLY A 147 -6.30 19.98 -11.19
CA GLY A 147 -7.51 19.20 -11.47
C GLY A 147 -7.44 18.35 -12.74
N SER A 148 -6.34 18.41 -13.51
CA SER A 148 -6.22 17.57 -14.70
C SER A 148 -5.84 16.14 -14.36
N ALA A 149 -6.57 15.18 -14.92
CA ALA A 149 -6.28 13.77 -14.76
C ALA A 149 -4.89 13.44 -15.37
N GLN A 150 -4.04 12.72 -14.62
CA GLN A 150 -2.82 12.14 -15.18
C GLN A 150 -3.20 10.89 -15.98
N ILE A 151 -3.75 11.10 -17.17
CA ILE A 151 -4.19 10.01 -18.04
C ILE A 151 -2.96 9.39 -18.68
N ARG A 152 -2.79 8.09 -18.49
CA ARG A 152 -1.82 7.29 -19.24
C ARG A 152 -2.46 6.90 -20.56
N GLY A 153 -2.28 7.73 -21.59
CA GLY A 153 -2.56 7.32 -22.95
C GLY A 153 -1.46 6.37 -23.45
N LEU A 154 -1.83 5.35 -24.20
CA LEU A 154 -0.83 4.56 -24.94
C LEU A 154 -0.15 5.50 -25.95
N SER A 155 1.16 5.63 -25.85
CA SER A 155 1.95 6.32 -26.87
C SER A 155 1.82 5.54 -28.18
N GLU A 156 1.76 6.22 -29.33
CA GLU A 156 1.74 5.57 -30.67
C GLU A 156 2.94 4.64 -30.91
N LYS A 157 3.95 4.67 -30.01
CA LYS A 157 5.13 3.80 -30.07
C LYS A 157 5.00 2.54 -29.24
N ASP A 158 4.03 2.42 -28.35
CA ASP A 158 3.81 1.22 -27.57
C ASP A 158 3.12 0.18 -28.46
N LYS A 159 3.74 -1.00 -28.55
CA LYS A 159 3.20 -2.15 -29.28
C LYS A 159 1.77 -2.40 -28.80
N GLN A 160 0.78 -2.27 -29.68
CA GLN A 160 -0.61 -2.50 -29.32
C GLN A 160 -0.80 -3.95 -28.92
N VAL A 161 -1.22 -4.19 -27.67
CA VAL A 161 -1.57 -5.50 -27.17
C VAL A 161 -2.89 -5.95 -27.80
N THR A 162 -2.97 -7.17 -28.31
CA THR A 162 -4.15 -7.76 -28.97
C THR A 162 -4.61 -9.01 -28.22
N PHE A 163 -5.73 -9.61 -28.63
CA PHE A 163 -6.20 -10.88 -28.06
C PHE A 163 -5.22 -12.04 -28.30
N ALA A 164 -4.31 -11.94 -29.24
CA ALA A 164 -3.24 -12.92 -29.44
C ALA A 164 -2.16 -12.88 -28.34
N ASP A 165 -2.05 -11.77 -27.63
CA ASP A 165 -1.12 -11.60 -26.50
C ASP A 165 -1.75 -12.03 -25.17
N VAL A 166 -3.06 -12.31 -25.14
CA VAL A 166 -3.80 -12.81 -23.97
C VAL A 166 -3.99 -14.30 -24.12
N ALA A 167 -3.36 -15.08 -23.26
CA ALA A 167 -3.48 -16.54 -23.22
C ALA A 167 -4.45 -16.95 -22.11
N GLY A 168 -5.21 -18.02 -22.35
CA GLY A 168 -6.28 -18.47 -21.46
C GLY A 168 -7.34 -17.39 -21.28
N ALA A 169 -8.53 -17.58 -20.95
CA ALA A 169 -9.65 -16.63 -20.95
C ALA A 169 -10.35 -16.55 -22.33
N ASP A 170 -10.60 -17.71 -22.94
CA ASP A 170 -11.21 -17.78 -24.26
C ASP A 170 -12.67 -17.31 -24.22
N GLU A 171 -13.41 -17.63 -23.16
CA GLU A 171 -14.79 -17.22 -22.92
C GLU A 171 -14.89 -15.72 -22.72
N GLU A 172 -14.02 -15.13 -21.89
CA GLU A 172 -13.98 -13.70 -21.63
C GLU A 172 -13.60 -12.92 -22.89
N LYS A 173 -12.68 -13.45 -23.71
CA LYS A 173 -12.34 -12.87 -25.01
C LYS A 173 -13.54 -12.87 -25.96
N GLU A 174 -14.34 -13.95 -25.98
CA GLU A 174 -15.53 -14.04 -26.82
C GLU A 174 -16.60 -13.03 -26.39
N GLU A 175 -16.87 -12.89 -25.09
CA GLU A 175 -17.80 -11.87 -24.56
C GLU A 175 -17.34 -10.44 -24.93
N LEU A 176 -16.05 -10.18 -24.87
CA LEU A 176 -15.50 -8.86 -25.18
C LEU A 176 -15.37 -8.60 -26.69
N ARG A 177 -15.42 -9.64 -27.53
CA ARG A 177 -15.38 -9.52 -28.99
C ARG A 177 -16.56 -8.75 -29.54
N GLU A 178 -17.73 -8.83 -28.91
CA GLU A 178 -18.90 -8.03 -29.29
C GLU A 178 -18.61 -6.52 -29.15
N ILE A 179 -17.87 -6.14 -28.11
CA ILE A 179 -17.48 -4.74 -27.89
C ILE A 179 -16.48 -4.28 -28.95
N VAL A 180 -15.51 -5.15 -29.27
CA VAL A 180 -14.56 -4.88 -30.34
C VAL A 180 -15.26 -4.69 -31.68
N GLU A 181 -16.20 -5.57 -32.03
CA GLU A 181 -16.98 -5.46 -33.25
C GLU A 181 -17.82 -4.18 -33.30
N PHE A 182 -18.42 -3.82 -32.18
CA PHE A 182 -19.17 -2.58 -32.09
C PHE A 182 -18.27 -1.36 -32.33
N LEU A 183 -17.10 -1.29 -31.65
CA LEU A 183 -16.17 -0.18 -31.82
C LEU A 183 -15.64 -0.07 -33.25
N LYS A 184 -15.48 -1.21 -33.93
CA LYS A 184 -15.08 -1.26 -35.35
C LYS A 184 -16.22 -0.84 -36.29
N ASN A 185 -17.45 -1.27 -36.03
CA ASN A 185 -18.60 -1.10 -36.93
C ASN A 185 -19.89 -0.68 -36.17
N PRO A 186 -19.95 0.50 -35.58
CA PRO A 186 -21.08 0.92 -34.74
C PRO A 186 -22.42 0.98 -35.50
N LYS A 187 -22.38 1.33 -36.79
CA LYS A 187 -23.61 1.47 -37.62
C LYS A 187 -24.43 0.17 -37.70
N LYS A 188 -23.77 -0.98 -37.83
CA LYS A 188 -24.43 -2.30 -37.91
C LYS A 188 -25.37 -2.55 -36.71
N TYR A 189 -24.98 -2.13 -35.53
CA TYR A 189 -25.73 -2.34 -34.29
C TYR A 189 -26.84 -1.27 -34.13
N ILE A 190 -26.53 -0.03 -34.47
CA ILE A 190 -27.47 1.11 -34.40
C ILE A 190 -28.65 0.89 -35.35
N ASP A 191 -28.39 0.45 -36.58
CA ASP A 191 -29.42 0.21 -37.60
C ASP A 191 -30.40 -0.91 -37.23
N LEU A 192 -29.92 -1.88 -36.41
CA LEU A 192 -30.76 -2.96 -35.84
C LEU A 192 -31.49 -2.56 -34.56
N GLY A 193 -31.25 -1.33 -34.03
CA GLY A 193 -31.83 -0.88 -32.76
C GLY A 193 -31.25 -1.55 -31.51
N ALA A 194 -30.10 -2.21 -31.63
CA ALA A 194 -29.43 -2.85 -30.50
C ALA A 194 -28.90 -1.80 -29.51
N ARG A 195 -29.12 -2.04 -28.21
CA ARG A 195 -28.54 -1.23 -27.14
C ARG A 195 -27.18 -1.79 -26.79
N ILE A 196 -26.16 -1.00 -26.99
CA ILE A 196 -24.79 -1.36 -26.71
C ILE A 196 -24.49 -1.08 -25.24
N PRO A 197 -23.74 -1.95 -24.54
CA PRO A 197 -23.33 -1.69 -23.17
C PRO A 197 -22.45 -0.44 -23.14
N LYS A 198 -22.81 0.53 -22.31
CA LYS A 198 -21.97 1.74 -22.10
C LYS A 198 -20.74 1.42 -21.25
N GLY A 199 -20.87 0.45 -20.35
CA GLY A 199 -19.81 0.05 -19.47
C GLY A 199 -19.76 -1.45 -19.24
N VAL A 200 -18.55 -1.98 -19.12
CA VAL A 200 -18.27 -3.37 -18.75
C VAL A 200 -17.39 -3.41 -17.52
N LEU A 201 -17.77 -4.20 -16.56
CA LEU A 201 -17.04 -4.42 -15.33
C LEU A 201 -16.30 -5.75 -15.40
N LEU A 202 -14.97 -5.73 -15.36
CA LEU A 202 -14.11 -6.91 -15.24
C LEU A 202 -13.95 -7.23 -13.75
N VAL A 203 -14.43 -8.39 -13.34
CA VAL A 203 -14.42 -8.84 -11.94
C VAL A 203 -13.54 -10.08 -11.82
N GLY A 204 -12.73 -10.19 -10.76
CA GLY A 204 -11.96 -11.41 -10.51
C GLY A 204 -10.79 -11.20 -9.57
N PRO A 205 -10.09 -12.27 -9.16
CA PRO A 205 -8.93 -12.19 -8.29
C PRO A 205 -7.82 -11.29 -8.84
N PRO A 206 -6.94 -10.73 -8.00
CA PRO A 206 -5.77 -9.99 -8.46
C PRO A 206 -4.85 -10.90 -9.30
N GLY A 207 -4.15 -10.32 -10.29
CA GLY A 207 -3.20 -11.07 -11.11
C GLY A 207 -3.80 -11.91 -12.25
N THR A 208 -5.13 -11.93 -12.44
CA THR A 208 -5.80 -12.71 -13.52
C THR A 208 -5.75 -12.04 -14.89
N GLY A 209 -5.15 -10.85 -15.03
CA GLY A 209 -4.94 -10.22 -16.33
C GLY A 209 -6.05 -9.24 -16.76
N LYS A 210 -6.93 -8.78 -15.88
CA LYS A 210 -8.02 -7.82 -16.17
C LYS A 210 -7.55 -6.58 -16.92
N THR A 211 -6.48 -5.96 -16.47
CA THR A 211 -5.88 -4.77 -17.11
C THR A 211 -5.28 -5.11 -18.49
N LEU A 212 -4.68 -6.29 -18.63
CA LEU A 212 -4.15 -6.77 -19.91
C LEU A 212 -5.29 -7.02 -20.93
N LEU A 213 -6.38 -7.65 -20.46
CA LEU A 213 -7.56 -7.91 -21.28
C LEU A 213 -8.21 -6.60 -21.76
N ALA A 214 -8.32 -5.58 -20.90
CA ALA A 214 -8.83 -4.27 -21.30
C ALA A 214 -7.95 -3.59 -22.37
N LYS A 215 -6.62 -3.69 -22.24
CA LYS A 215 -5.68 -3.21 -23.27
C LYS A 215 -5.84 -3.98 -24.59
N ALA A 216 -6.03 -5.30 -24.51
CA ALA A 216 -6.22 -6.14 -25.67
C ALA A 216 -7.51 -5.80 -26.44
N VAL A 217 -8.60 -5.48 -25.74
CA VAL A 217 -9.84 -5.00 -26.36
C VAL A 217 -9.59 -3.73 -27.17
N ALA A 218 -8.85 -2.78 -26.61
CA ALA A 218 -8.55 -1.52 -27.28
C ALA A 218 -7.64 -1.72 -28.50
N GLY A 219 -6.58 -2.55 -28.36
CA GLY A 219 -5.68 -2.88 -29.45
C GLY A 219 -6.36 -3.64 -30.58
N GLU A 220 -7.21 -4.63 -30.24
CA GLU A 220 -8.00 -5.39 -31.21
C GLU A 220 -9.02 -4.52 -31.95
N ALA A 221 -9.63 -3.56 -31.24
CA ALA A 221 -10.55 -2.59 -31.86
C ALA A 221 -9.81 -1.48 -32.64
N GLY A 222 -8.53 -1.24 -32.39
CA GLY A 222 -7.75 -0.17 -33.01
C GLY A 222 -8.16 1.23 -32.55
N VAL A 223 -8.68 1.37 -31.32
CA VAL A 223 -9.19 2.62 -30.75
C VAL A 223 -8.29 3.19 -29.66
N GLY A 224 -8.52 4.47 -29.30
CA GLY A 224 -7.82 5.12 -28.21
C GLY A 224 -8.05 4.43 -26.87
N PHE A 225 -7.02 4.35 -26.01
CA PHE A 225 -7.10 3.77 -24.67
C PHE A 225 -6.64 4.79 -23.63
N LEU A 226 -7.55 5.20 -22.77
CA LEU A 226 -7.33 6.15 -21.70
C LEU A 226 -7.44 5.41 -20.36
N SER A 227 -6.32 5.24 -19.67
CA SER A 227 -6.27 4.47 -18.42
C SER A 227 -6.01 5.36 -17.22
N ILE A 228 -6.77 5.12 -16.14
CA ILE A 228 -6.60 5.75 -14.84
C ILE A 228 -6.86 4.73 -13.73
N SER A 229 -6.21 4.90 -12.58
CA SER A 229 -6.56 4.12 -11.37
C SER A 229 -7.69 4.81 -10.61
N GLY A 230 -8.62 4.03 -10.04
CA GLY A 230 -9.64 4.54 -9.14
C GLY A 230 -9.05 5.29 -7.94
N SER A 231 -7.87 4.89 -7.49
CA SER A 231 -7.13 5.59 -6.43
C SER A 231 -6.70 7.00 -6.81
N ASP A 232 -6.47 7.27 -8.11
CA ASP A 232 -6.08 8.60 -8.59
C ASP A 232 -7.21 9.64 -8.49
N PHE A 233 -8.44 9.19 -8.29
CA PHE A 233 -9.59 10.06 -8.04
C PHE A 233 -9.74 10.44 -6.56
N VAL A 234 -9.10 9.73 -5.65
CA VAL A 234 -9.21 9.97 -4.20
C VAL A 234 -8.11 10.96 -3.79
N GLU A 235 -8.52 12.18 -3.46
CA GLU A 235 -7.62 13.26 -3.03
C GLU A 235 -8.09 13.84 -1.69
N LEU A 236 -7.21 14.61 -1.05
CA LEU A 236 -7.53 15.27 0.22
C LEU A 236 -8.40 16.54 0.04
N TYR A 237 -8.47 17.07 -1.19
CA TYR A 237 -9.17 18.31 -1.49
C TYR A 237 -10.51 18.03 -2.16
N VAL A 238 -11.59 18.49 -1.56
CA VAL A 238 -12.96 18.31 -2.04
C VAL A 238 -13.13 18.88 -3.46
N GLY A 239 -13.68 18.06 -4.35
CA GLY A 239 -13.99 18.43 -5.75
C GLY A 239 -12.88 18.18 -6.77
N VAL A 240 -11.66 17.82 -6.36
CA VAL A 240 -10.56 17.49 -7.28
C VAL A 240 -10.84 16.19 -8.02
N GLY A 241 -11.29 15.16 -7.32
CA GLY A 241 -11.67 13.88 -7.91
C GLY A 241 -12.77 14.03 -8.96
N ALA A 242 -13.84 14.74 -8.65
CA ALA A 242 -14.92 15.04 -9.59
C ALA A 242 -14.43 15.85 -10.83
N SER A 243 -13.45 16.74 -10.67
CA SER A 243 -12.84 17.46 -11.79
C SER A 243 -12.04 16.53 -12.69
N ARG A 244 -11.28 15.58 -12.12
CA ARG A 244 -10.52 14.58 -12.88
C ARG A 244 -11.43 13.65 -13.66
N VAL A 245 -12.57 13.25 -13.07
CA VAL A 245 -13.58 12.46 -13.78
C VAL A 245 -14.05 13.22 -15.02
N ARG A 246 -14.48 14.47 -14.89
CA ARG A 246 -14.92 15.30 -16.02
C ARG A 246 -13.85 15.43 -17.11
N ASP A 247 -12.62 15.71 -16.71
CA ASP A 247 -11.48 15.84 -17.63
C ASP A 247 -11.22 14.55 -18.41
N LEU A 248 -11.23 13.39 -17.73
CA LEU A 248 -11.07 12.07 -18.35
C LEU A 248 -12.13 11.83 -19.43
N PHE A 249 -13.40 12.05 -19.09
CA PHE A 249 -14.51 11.83 -20.02
C PHE A 249 -14.53 12.85 -21.18
N GLU A 250 -14.14 14.10 -20.93
CA GLU A 250 -13.98 15.11 -21.98
C GLU A 250 -12.86 14.73 -22.96
N GLN A 251 -11.74 14.20 -22.44
CA GLN A 251 -10.64 13.72 -23.29
C GLN A 251 -11.06 12.48 -24.11
N ALA A 252 -11.82 11.57 -23.51
CA ALA A 252 -12.35 10.40 -24.21
C ALA A 252 -13.27 10.80 -25.37
N LYS A 253 -14.15 11.77 -25.16
CA LYS A 253 -15.03 12.31 -26.22
C LYS A 253 -14.24 12.94 -27.36
N LYS A 254 -13.15 13.65 -27.06
CA LYS A 254 -12.27 14.27 -28.07
C LYS A 254 -11.50 13.23 -28.91
N GLN A 255 -11.27 12.04 -28.35
CA GLN A 255 -10.51 10.96 -29.00
C GLN A 255 -11.40 9.82 -29.51
N SER A 256 -12.72 10.02 -29.56
CA SER A 256 -13.68 9.01 -30.02
C SER A 256 -13.38 8.53 -31.45
N PRO A 257 -13.44 7.19 -31.72
CA PRO A 257 -13.80 6.11 -30.80
C PRO A 257 -12.67 5.77 -29.81
N ALA A 258 -13.02 5.57 -28.52
CA ALA A 258 -12.06 5.36 -27.45
C ALA A 258 -12.61 4.44 -26.35
N ILE A 259 -11.70 3.78 -25.64
CA ILE A 259 -11.98 3.06 -24.40
C ILE A 259 -11.43 3.85 -23.22
N VAL A 260 -12.27 4.08 -22.23
CA VAL A 260 -11.90 4.58 -20.91
C VAL A 260 -11.73 3.36 -19.99
N PHE A 261 -10.56 3.18 -19.43
CA PHE A 261 -10.29 2.10 -18.49
C PHE A 261 -10.05 2.65 -17.08
N ILE A 262 -10.84 2.18 -16.11
CA ILE A 262 -10.72 2.54 -14.70
C ILE A 262 -10.31 1.30 -13.93
N ASP A 263 -9.05 1.22 -13.52
CA ASP A 263 -8.56 0.14 -12.69
C ASP A 263 -8.91 0.39 -11.21
N GLU A 264 -9.09 -0.66 -10.43
CA GLU A 264 -9.43 -0.58 -9.00
C GLU A 264 -10.62 0.36 -8.72
N ILE A 265 -11.71 0.17 -9.48
CA ILE A 265 -12.91 1.04 -9.37
C ILE A 265 -13.51 1.05 -7.94
N ASP A 266 -13.27 0.02 -7.16
CA ASP A 266 -13.70 -0.10 -5.76
C ASP A 266 -13.06 0.95 -4.84
N ALA A 267 -11.96 1.58 -5.23
CA ALA A 267 -11.39 2.72 -4.49
C ALA A 267 -12.37 3.92 -4.43
N VAL A 268 -13.19 4.11 -5.46
CA VAL A 268 -14.17 5.22 -5.58
C VAL A 268 -15.60 4.71 -5.44
N GLY A 269 -15.85 3.51 -5.99
CA GLY A 269 -17.20 2.94 -6.16
C GLY A 269 -17.74 2.20 -4.95
N ARG A 270 -17.12 2.27 -3.77
CA ARG A 270 -17.57 1.54 -2.58
C ARG A 270 -18.90 2.06 -2.06
N GLN A 271 -19.74 1.15 -1.53
CA GLN A 271 -21.03 1.46 -0.89
C GLN A 271 -20.89 2.50 0.21
N ARG A 272 -21.95 3.30 0.36
CA ARG A 272 -22.04 4.37 1.37
C ARG A 272 -22.02 3.77 2.77
N GLY A 273 -20.98 4.06 3.54
CA GLY A 273 -20.92 3.71 4.95
C GLY A 273 -21.46 4.86 5.81
N THR A 274 -22.10 4.55 6.93
CA THR A 274 -22.60 5.51 7.92
C THR A 274 -21.50 6.15 8.79
N GLY A 275 -20.25 6.21 8.29
CA GLY A 275 -19.08 6.70 9.03
C GLY A 275 -18.99 8.23 9.11
N LEU A 276 -18.85 8.77 10.32
CA LEU A 276 -18.60 10.17 10.62
C LEU A 276 -17.12 10.55 10.36
N GLY A 277 -16.76 10.82 9.10
CA GLY A 277 -15.40 11.28 8.77
C GLY A 277 -15.32 12.01 7.44
N GLY A 278 -14.69 13.20 7.40
CA GLY A 278 -14.64 14.12 6.25
C GLY A 278 -13.95 13.63 4.97
N GLY A 279 -13.47 12.37 4.92
CA GLY A 279 -12.96 11.74 3.69
C GLY A 279 -14.05 11.01 2.89
N HIS A 280 -15.27 10.89 3.41
CA HIS A 280 -16.38 10.24 2.72
C HIS A 280 -17.05 11.17 1.70
N ASP A 281 -17.16 12.46 1.99
CA ASP A 281 -17.85 13.43 1.14
C ASP A 281 -17.18 13.59 -0.24
N GLU A 282 -15.86 13.51 -0.30
CA GLU A 282 -15.12 13.64 -1.55
C GLU A 282 -15.31 12.41 -2.46
N ARG A 283 -15.26 11.21 -1.87
CA ARG A 283 -15.51 9.97 -2.62
C ARG A 283 -16.92 9.91 -3.18
N GLU A 284 -17.93 10.29 -2.38
CA GLU A 284 -19.31 10.33 -2.82
C GLU A 284 -19.51 11.36 -3.93
N GLN A 285 -18.88 12.53 -3.84
CA GLN A 285 -18.94 13.53 -4.89
C GLN A 285 -18.31 13.03 -6.19
N THR A 286 -17.19 12.32 -6.08
CA THR A 286 -16.49 11.73 -7.22
C THR A 286 -17.29 10.60 -7.84
N LEU A 287 -17.86 9.70 -7.03
CA LEU A 287 -18.76 8.64 -7.50
C LEU A 287 -19.98 9.24 -8.21
N ASN A 288 -20.64 10.23 -7.61
CA ASN A 288 -21.80 10.88 -8.23
C ASN A 288 -21.41 11.52 -9.56
N GLN A 289 -20.23 12.16 -9.68
CA GLN A 289 -19.76 12.71 -10.95
C GLN A 289 -19.53 11.60 -11.99
N LEU A 290 -18.94 10.46 -11.59
CA LEU A 290 -18.75 9.31 -12.49
C LEU A 290 -20.10 8.79 -13.01
N LEU A 291 -21.09 8.67 -12.13
CA LEU A 291 -22.44 8.25 -12.53
C LEU A 291 -23.09 9.25 -13.52
N VAL A 292 -22.92 10.56 -13.27
CA VAL A 292 -23.43 11.62 -14.16
C VAL A 292 -22.77 11.55 -15.54
N GLU A 293 -21.43 11.38 -15.58
CA GLU A 293 -20.72 11.27 -16.86
C GLU A 293 -21.15 10.02 -17.64
N MET A 294 -21.30 8.87 -16.97
CA MET A 294 -21.76 7.63 -17.61
C MET A 294 -23.21 7.75 -18.13
N ASP A 295 -24.09 8.38 -17.36
CA ASP A 295 -25.47 8.62 -17.79
C ASP A 295 -25.53 9.62 -18.95
N GLY A 296 -24.64 10.60 -18.97
CA GLY A 296 -24.53 11.67 -19.96
C GLY A 296 -24.06 11.24 -21.36
N PHE A 297 -23.55 10.01 -21.53
CA PHE A 297 -23.18 9.51 -22.85
C PHE A 297 -24.40 9.20 -23.69
N ALA A 298 -24.46 9.79 -24.88
CA ALA A 298 -25.36 9.34 -25.91
C ALA A 298 -24.84 8.02 -26.53
N ALA A 299 -25.74 7.13 -26.91
CA ALA A 299 -25.39 5.82 -27.50
C ALA A 299 -24.47 5.90 -28.74
N ASN A 300 -24.29 7.08 -29.30
CA ASN A 300 -23.57 7.33 -30.57
C ASN A 300 -22.19 7.98 -30.38
N GLU A 301 -21.74 8.22 -29.14
CA GLU A 301 -20.46 8.93 -28.90
C GLU A 301 -19.21 8.06 -29.12
N GLY A 302 -19.37 6.72 -29.33
CA GLY A 302 -18.25 5.82 -29.62
C GLY A 302 -17.27 5.63 -28.47
N VAL A 303 -17.67 5.94 -27.24
CA VAL A 303 -16.85 5.74 -26.03
C VAL A 303 -17.45 4.58 -25.22
N VAL A 304 -16.60 3.61 -24.85
CA VAL A 304 -16.96 2.49 -23.96
C VAL A 304 -16.10 2.59 -22.69
N VAL A 305 -16.74 2.41 -21.54
CA VAL A 305 -16.05 2.41 -20.25
C VAL A 305 -15.78 0.97 -19.81
N LEU A 306 -14.55 0.58 -19.64
CA LEU A 306 -14.17 -0.66 -18.98
C LEU A 306 -13.70 -0.33 -17.56
N ALA A 307 -14.15 -1.09 -16.57
CA ALA A 307 -13.62 -0.96 -15.22
C ALA A 307 -13.16 -2.32 -14.70
N ALA A 308 -12.18 -2.34 -13.81
CA ALA A 308 -11.72 -3.56 -13.17
C ALA A 308 -11.82 -3.44 -11.65
N THR A 309 -12.21 -4.55 -10.99
CA THR A 309 -12.22 -4.66 -9.54
C THR A 309 -11.87 -6.09 -9.10
N ASN A 310 -11.26 -6.19 -7.93
CA ASN A 310 -11.07 -7.48 -7.27
C ASN A 310 -12.25 -7.81 -6.32
N ARG A 311 -13.12 -6.83 -6.03
CA ARG A 311 -14.20 -6.92 -5.05
C ARG A 311 -15.48 -6.28 -5.57
N ALA A 312 -16.24 -7.03 -6.35
CA ALA A 312 -17.54 -6.56 -6.82
C ALA A 312 -18.58 -6.41 -5.69
N ASP A 313 -18.40 -7.16 -4.59
CA ASP A 313 -19.27 -7.17 -3.41
C ASP A 313 -19.33 -5.83 -2.67
N VAL A 314 -18.27 -5.02 -2.76
CA VAL A 314 -18.21 -3.72 -2.07
C VAL A 314 -18.72 -2.55 -2.92
N LEU A 315 -19.04 -2.77 -4.20
CA LEU A 315 -19.43 -1.70 -5.10
C LEU A 315 -20.86 -1.19 -4.80
N ASP A 316 -21.05 0.11 -4.98
CA ASP A 316 -22.39 0.73 -4.90
C ASP A 316 -23.29 0.17 -5.99
N PRO A 317 -24.48 -0.38 -5.65
CA PRO A 317 -25.41 -0.92 -6.63
C PRO A 317 -25.81 0.07 -7.73
N ALA A 318 -25.67 1.36 -7.49
CA ALA A 318 -25.93 2.38 -8.51
C ALA A 318 -24.99 2.28 -9.71
N LEU A 319 -23.77 1.77 -9.54
CA LEU A 319 -22.83 1.53 -10.65
C LEU A 319 -23.27 0.38 -11.55
N LEU A 320 -23.96 -0.61 -10.99
CA LEU A 320 -24.39 -1.83 -11.69
C LEU A 320 -25.77 -1.71 -12.36
N ARG A 321 -26.37 -0.50 -12.35
CA ARG A 321 -27.66 -0.27 -13.00
C ARG A 321 -27.53 -0.23 -14.53
N PRO A 322 -28.57 -0.68 -15.27
CA PRO A 322 -28.59 -0.58 -16.73
C PRO A 322 -28.28 0.83 -17.23
N GLY A 323 -27.41 0.92 -18.25
CA GLY A 323 -26.92 2.19 -18.79
C GLY A 323 -25.62 2.69 -18.16
N ARG A 324 -25.03 1.93 -17.20
CA ARG A 324 -23.72 2.17 -16.57
C ARG A 324 -22.83 0.95 -16.78
N PHE A 325 -22.48 0.19 -15.73
CA PHE A 325 -21.82 -1.11 -15.88
C PHE A 325 -22.88 -2.21 -15.98
N ASP A 326 -23.49 -2.30 -17.13
CA ASP A 326 -24.60 -3.20 -17.41
C ASP A 326 -24.16 -4.60 -17.85
N ARG A 327 -22.88 -4.80 -18.11
CA ARG A 327 -22.27 -6.10 -18.33
C ARG A 327 -21.13 -6.35 -17.33
N GLN A 328 -21.11 -7.55 -16.77
CA GLN A 328 -20.04 -8.00 -15.87
C GLN A 328 -19.38 -9.21 -16.50
N VAL A 329 -18.06 -9.16 -16.67
CA VAL A 329 -17.23 -10.27 -17.17
C VAL A 329 -16.36 -10.74 -16.02
N TYR A 330 -16.55 -12.01 -15.64
CA TYR A 330 -15.77 -12.61 -14.56
C TYR A 330 -14.49 -13.23 -15.10
N VAL A 331 -13.35 -12.67 -14.72
CA VAL A 331 -12.01 -13.15 -15.10
C VAL A 331 -11.48 -14.03 -13.97
N GLY A 332 -11.72 -15.33 -14.09
CA GLY A 332 -11.38 -16.33 -13.10
C GLY A 332 -9.89 -16.71 -13.05
N LEU A 333 -9.58 -17.70 -12.22
CA LEU A 333 -8.28 -18.37 -12.27
C LEU A 333 -8.22 -19.24 -13.53
N PRO A 334 -7.08 -19.30 -14.22
CA PRO A 334 -6.94 -20.11 -15.43
C PRO A 334 -6.98 -21.62 -15.08
N ASP A 335 -7.63 -22.41 -15.92
CA ASP A 335 -7.58 -23.86 -15.91
C ASP A 335 -6.22 -24.40 -16.37
N ILE A 336 -6.02 -25.71 -16.33
CA ILE A 336 -4.74 -26.34 -16.75
C ILE A 336 -4.32 -25.92 -18.16
N LYS A 337 -5.29 -25.87 -19.10
CA LYS A 337 -5.04 -25.47 -20.49
C LYS A 337 -4.63 -23.98 -20.55
N GLY A 338 -5.37 -23.13 -19.88
CA GLY A 338 -5.06 -21.68 -19.80
C GLY A 338 -3.70 -21.43 -19.16
N ARG A 339 -3.36 -22.15 -18.06
CA ARG A 339 -2.03 -22.04 -17.45
C ARG A 339 -0.90 -22.46 -18.39
N GLU A 340 -1.08 -23.56 -19.14
CA GLU A 340 -0.10 -24.00 -20.15
C GLU A 340 0.10 -22.94 -21.25
N GLU A 341 -0.99 -22.31 -21.72
CA GLU A 341 -0.93 -21.25 -22.73
C GLU A 341 -0.25 -19.99 -22.19
N ILE A 342 -0.57 -19.58 -20.95
CA ILE A 342 0.07 -18.46 -20.27
C ILE A 342 1.57 -18.71 -20.10
N LEU A 343 1.96 -19.92 -19.64
CA LEU A 343 3.35 -20.30 -19.52
C LEU A 343 4.09 -20.24 -20.87
N LYS A 344 3.45 -20.68 -21.98
CA LYS A 344 4.02 -20.56 -23.33
C LYS A 344 4.27 -19.11 -23.74
N VAL A 345 3.36 -18.21 -23.41
CA VAL A 345 3.53 -16.78 -23.69
C VAL A 345 4.72 -16.20 -22.91
N HIS A 346 4.83 -16.48 -21.61
CA HIS A 346 5.90 -15.95 -20.77
C HIS A 346 7.25 -16.65 -20.95
N ALA A 347 7.25 -17.87 -21.49
CA ALA A 347 8.46 -18.60 -21.91
C ALA A 347 9.03 -18.10 -23.25
N LYS A 348 8.25 -17.36 -24.03
CA LYS A 348 8.66 -16.87 -25.33
C LYS A 348 9.90 -15.97 -25.24
N GLY A 349 10.97 -16.37 -25.92
CA GLY A 349 12.26 -15.66 -25.89
C GLY A 349 13.17 -16.01 -24.73
N LYS A 350 12.81 -16.99 -23.87
CA LYS A 350 13.68 -17.53 -22.84
C LYS A 350 14.27 -18.87 -23.26
N PRO A 351 15.56 -19.17 -22.99
CA PRO A 351 16.20 -20.43 -23.37
C PRO A 351 15.76 -21.54 -22.40
N LEU A 352 14.79 -22.35 -22.82
CA LEU A 352 14.38 -23.54 -22.08
C LEU A 352 15.21 -24.76 -22.53
N ALA A 353 15.53 -25.66 -21.59
CA ALA A 353 16.16 -26.93 -21.87
C ALA A 353 15.12 -27.93 -22.45
N GLU A 354 15.61 -29.00 -23.07
CA GLU A 354 14.76 -30.01 -23.71
C GLU A 354 13.90 -30.82 -22.72
N ASP A 355 14.30 -30.89 -21.46
CA ASP A 355 13.58 -31.58 -20.37
C ASP A 355 12.34 -30.85 -19.89
N VAL A 356 12.16 -29.56 -20.28
CA VAL A 356 11.08 -28.71 -19.77
C VAL A 356 9.74 -29.06 -20.41
N SER A 357 8.78 -29.47 -19.58
CA SER A 357 7.40 -29.70 -19.97
C SER A 357 6.49 -28.67 -19.33
N LEU A 358 6.09 -27.65 -20.11
CA LEU A 358 5.18 -26.61 -19.63
C LEU A 358 3.81 -27.17 -19.22
N ARG A 359 3.38 -28.29 -19.82
CA ARG A 359 2.14 -28.97 -19.42
C ARG A 359 2.24 -29.56 -18.01
N LYS A 360 3.35 -30.22 -17.67
CA LYS A 360 3.57 -30.74 -16.31
C LYS A 360 3.65 -29.60 -15.29
N LEU A 361 4.28 -28.49 -15.68
CA LEU A 361 4.36 -27.29 -14.84
C LEU A 361 2.96 -26.68 -14.62
N ALA A 362 2.12 -26.62 -15.68
CA ALA A 362 0.73 -26.15 -15.58
C ALA A 362 -0.13 -27.05 -14.68
N GLN A 363 0.12 -28.36 -14.63
CA GLN A 363 -0.55 -29.28 -13.70
C GLN A 363 -0.18 -28.98 -12.24
N GLY A 364 1.12 -28.76 -11.95
CA GLY A 364 1.61 -28.47 -10.60
C GLY A 364 1.22 -27.09 -10.07
N THR A 365 0.83 -26.16 -10.95
CA THR A 365 0.53 -24.76 -10.58
C THR A 365 -0.96 -24.47 -10.44
N ALA A 366 -1.76 -25.41 -9.93
CA ALA A 366 -3.17 -25.18 -9.65
C ALA A 366 -3.38 -23.98 -8.71
N GLY A 367 -4.34 -23.13 -9.05
CA GLY A 367 -4.62 -21.91 -8.29
C GLY A 367 -3.70 -20.72 -8.57
N PHE A 368 -2.68 -20.87 -9.45
CA PHE A 368 -1.84 -19.75 -9.86
C PHE A 368 -2.58 -18.84 -10.83
N THR A 369 -2.37 -17.54 -10.63
CA THR A 369 -2.81 -16.51 -11.56
C THR A 369 -1.84 -16.33 -12.71
N GLY A 370 -2.22 -15.57 -13.75
CA GLY A 370 -1.30 -15.22 -14.83
C GLY A 370 -0.03 -14.51 -14.35
N ALA A 371 -0.15 -13.65 -13.34
CA ALA A 371 0.98 -12.95 -12.73
C ALA A 371 1.92 -13.91 -11.96
N ASP A 372 1.35 -14.91 -11.26
CA ASP A 372 2.16 -15.92 -10.56
C ASP A 372 2.94 -16.78 -11.56
N LEU A 373 2.33 -17.15 -12.70
CA LEU A 373 2.97 -17.92 -13.76
C LEU A 373 4.08 -17.13 -14.47
N GLU A 374 3.88 -15.83 -14.69
CA GLU A 374 4.94 -14.94 -15.18
C GLU A 374 6.11 -14.90 -14.21
N ASN A 375 5.81 -14.69 -12.92
CA ASN A 375 6.82 -14.66 -11.87
C ASN A 375 7.57 -15.98 -11.75
N LEU A 376 6.88 -17.12 -11.84
CA LEU A 376 7.47 -18.46 -11.81
C LEU A 376 8.52 -18.64 -12.92
N ILE A 377 8.19 -18.31 -14.17
CA ILE A 377 9.13 -18.41 -15.29
C ILE A 377 10.30 -17.43 -15.11
N ASN A 378 10.06 -16.25 -14.56
CA ASN A 378 11.11 -15.29 -14.27
C ASN A 378 12.05 -15.77 -13.15
N GLU A 379 11.48 -16.31 -12.06
CA GLU A 379 12.27 -16.89 -10.97
C GLU A 379 13.10 -18.11 -11.41
N GLY A 380 12.55 -18.96 -12.28
CA GLY A 380 13.31 -20.05 -12.90
C GLY A 380 14.51 -19.54 -13.70
N ALA A 381 14.34 -18.47 -14.48
CA ALA A 381 15.43 -17.85 -15.20
C ALA A 381 16.50 -17.26 -14.25
N LEU A 382 16.08 -16.63 -13.13
CA LEU A 382 17.00 -16.12 -12.12
C LEU A 382 17.76 -17.23 -11.40
N LEU A 383 17.13 -18.39 -11.15
CA LEU A 383 17.80 -19.56 -10.55
C LEU A 383 18.83 -20.17 -11.51
N ALA A 384 18.47 -20.35 -12.79
CA ALA A 384 19.40 -20.82 -13.81
C ALA A 384 20.63 -19.89 -13.95
N ALA A 385 20.39 -18.58 -13.97
CA ALA A 385 21.47 -17.59 -14.03
C ALA A 385 22.40 -17.62 -12.81
N ARG A 386 21.87 -17.87 -11.59
CA ARG A 386 22.69 -18.05 -10.38
C ARG A 386 23.59 -19.28 -10.41
N LYS A 387 23.17 -20.31 -11.17
CA LYS A 387 23.91 -21.56 -11.34
C LYS A 387 24.85 -21.48 -12.56
N ASP A 388 25.02 -20.30 -13.19
CA ASP A 388 25.78 -20.07 -14.42
C ASP A 388 25.37 -20.99 -15.58
N GLN A 389 24.08 -21.36 -15.66
CA GLN A 389 23.50 -22.19 -16.70
C GLN A 389 23.10 -21.36 -17.93
N HIS A 390 23.17 -21.94 -19.12
CA HIS A 390 22.72 -21.29 -20.35
C HIS A 390 21.26 -21.56 -20.70
N PHE A 391 20.64 -22.55 -20.06
CA PHE A 391 19.27 -22.97 -20.29
C PHE A 391 18.55 -23.12 -18.94
N ILE A 392 17.26 -22.84 -18.94
CA ILE A 392 16.38 -23.04 -17.77
C ILE A 392 15.93 -24.50 -17.79
N THR A 393 16.28 -25.29 -16.78
CA THR A 393 15.89 -26.69 -16.64
C THR A 393 14.53 -26.87 -15.97
N MET A 394 13.94 -28.07 -16.10
CA MET A 394 12.71 -28.38 -15.37
C MET A 394 12.90 -28.31 -13.85
N GLN A 395 14.10 -28.64 -13.35
CA GLN A 395 14.41 -28.53 -11.93
C GLN A 395 14.43 -27.08 -11.46
N ASP A 396 14.98 -26.14 -12.25
CA ASP A 396 14.97 -24.72 -11.90
C ASP A 396 13.55 -24.17 -11.82
N LEU A 397 12.64 -24.64 -12.68
CA LEU A 397 11.24 -24.26 -12.66
C LEU A 397 10.49 -24.84 -11.45
N LYS A 398 10.76 -26.09 -11.06
CA LYS A 398 10.23 -26.68 -9.83
C LYS A 398 10.72 -25.95 -8.59
N ASP A 399 12.02 -25.64 -8.52
CA ASP A 399 12.60 -24.84 -7.43
C ASP A 399 11.95 -23.44 -7.37
N ALA A 400 11.66 -22.84 -8.53
CA ALA A 400 10.97 -21.57 -8.66
C ALA A 400 9.50 -21.66 -8.20
N GLU A 401 8.78 -22.72 -8.56
CA GLU A 401 7.40 -22.99 -8.12
C GLU A 401 7.33 -22.99 -6.59
N ILE A 402 8.20 -23.75 -5.95
CA ILE A 402 8.29 -23.82 -4.49
C ILE A 402 8.64 -22.44 -3.90
N LYS A 403 9.55 -21.70 -4.55
CA LYS A 403 9.93 -20.36 -4.11
C LYS A 403 8.77 -19.35 -4.21
N VAL A 404 7.93 -19.45 -5.23
CA VAL A 404 6.73 -18.60 -5.39
C VAL A 404 5.68 -18.92 -4.32
N ILE A 405 5.46 -20.21 -4.03
CA ILE A 405 4.49 -20.66 -3.01
C ILE A 405 4.96 -20.32 -1.60
N ALA A 406 6.21 -20.65 -1.26
CA ALA A 406 6.74 -20.71 0.11
C ALA A 406 7.73 -19.60 0.45
N GLY A 407 8.19 -18.84 -0.55
CA GLY A 407 9.25 -17.85 -0.38
C GLY A 407 10.67 -18.45 -0.40
N PRO A 408 11.69 -17.60 -0.22
CA PRO A 408 13.09 -18.02 -0.29
C PRO A 408 13.50 -18.87 0.92
N GLU A 409 14.45 -19.81 0.70
CA GLU A 409 15.08 -20.62 1.74
C GLU A 409 15.93 -19.75 2.69
N LYS A 410 15.87 -20.07 3.99
CA LYS A 410 16.65 -19.42 5.04
C LYS A 410 17.83 -20.31 5.49
N LYS A 411 18.78 -20.57 4.60
CA LYS A 411 19.94 -21.46 4.86
C LYS A 411 20.89 -20.96 5.96
N SER A 412 20.86 -19.68 6.31
CA SER A 412 21.73 -19.12 7.35
C SER A 412 21.21 -19.28 8.77
N ARG A 413 19.98 -19.77 8.94
CA ARG A 413 19.39 -19.97 10.27
C ARG A 413 19.95 -21.22 10.92
N VAL A 414 20.62 -21.06 12.04
CA VAL A 414 21.05 -22.21 12.87
C VAL A 414 19.85 -22.68 13.68
N ILE A 415 19.40 -23.91 13.42
CA ILE A 415 18.26 -24.53 14.10
C ILE A 415 18.82 -25.54 15.11
N PRO A 416 18.41 -25.48 16.39
CA PRO A 416 18.75 -26.48 17.38
C PRO A 416 18.31 -27.89 16.95
N GLN A 417 19.05 -28.94 17.35
CA GLN A 417 18.76 -30.31 16.94
C GLN A 417 17.33 -30.74 17.32
N HIS A 418 16.88 -30.39 18.52
CA HIS A 418 15.54 -30.76 18.96
C HIS A 418 14.43 -30.08 18.15
N GLU A 419 14.64 -28.84 17.67
CA GLU A 419 13.69 -28.16 16.76
C GLU A 419 13.69 -28.81 15.36
N ARG A 420 14.84 -29.32 14.90
CA ARG A 420 14.92 -30.08 13.65
C ARG A 420 14.13 -31.39 13.75
N GLU A 421 14.29 -32.12 14.87
CA GLU A 421 13.53 -33.33 15.14
C GLU A 421 12.04 -33.06 15.20
N LEU A 422 11.63 -32.03 15.95
CA LEU A 422 10.24 -31.61 16.04
C LEU A 422 9.64 -31.30 14.66
N THR A 423 10.36 -30.51 13.84
CA THR A 423 9.91 -30.17 12.50
C THR A 423 9.86 -31.41 11.60
N ALA A 424 10.83 -32.32 11.68
CA ALA A 424 10.86 -33.54 10.87
C ALA A 424 9.64 -34.44 11.13
N TYR A 425 9.31 -34.67 12.41
CA TYR A 425 8.11 -35.45 12.76
C TYR A 425 6.83 -34.73 12.40
N HIS A 426 6.78 -33.42 12.56
CA HIS A 426 5.64 -32.60 12.19
C HIS A 426 5.33 -32.72 10.68
N GLU A 427 6.32 -32.46 9.82
CA GLU A 427 6.14 -32.53 8.37
C GLU A 427 5.92 -33.97 7.87
N ALA A 428 6.60 -34.94 8.48
CA ALA A 428 6.35 -36.36 8.20
C ALA A 428 4.91 -36.75 8.56
N GLY A 429 4.39 -36.23 9.66
CA GLY A 429 3.00 -36.45 10.09
C GLY A 429 1.98 -35.97 9.04
N HIS A 430 2.17 -34.75 8.52
CA HIS A 430 1.34 -34.24 7.42
C HIS A 430 1.42 -35.14 6.18
N ALA A 431 2.63 -35.49 5.75
CA ALA A 431 2.84 -36.26 4.54
C ALA A 431 2.22 -37.67 4.62
N VAL A 432 2.42 -38.36 5.75
CA VAL A 432 1.87 -39.72 5.97
C VAL A 432 0.33 -39.65 5.94
N VAL A 433 -0.27 -38.73 6.66
CA VAL A 433 -1.73 -38.60 6.74
C VAL A 433 -2.31 -38.25 5.38
N MET A 434 -1.74 -37.28 4.69
CA MET A 434 -2.20 -36.86 3.35
C MET A 434 -2.10 -38.02 2.33
N HIS A 435 -1.07 -38.85 2.42
CA HIS A 435 -0.92 -39.99 1.53
C HIS A 435 -1.96 -41.07 1.78
N MET A 436 -2.30 -41.34 3.06
CA MET A 436 -3.25 -42.36 3.44
C MET A 436 -4.73 -41.99 3.23
N LEU A 437 -5.01 -40.70 3.01
CA LEU A 437 -6.36 -40.22 2.79
C LEU A 437 -6.69 -40.16 1.28
N PRO A 438 -7.76 -40.83 0.80
CA PRO A 438 -8.09 -40.87 -0.63
C PRO A 438 -8.47 -39.48 -1.19
N GLY A 439 -9.07 -38.64 -0.37
CA GLY A 439 -9.49 -37.28 -0.75
C GLY A 439 -8.36 -36.27 -0.84
N GLN A 440 -7.14 -36.57 -0.38
CA GLN A 440 -6.04 -35.62 -0.38
C GLN A 440 -5.23 -35.67 -1.67
N ASP A 441 -4.64 -34.51 -2.01
CA ASP A 441 -3.72 -34.41 -3.15
C ASP A 441 -2.40 -35.12 -2.87
N PRO A 442 -1.71 -35.66 -3.89
CA PRO A 442 -0.47 -36.37 -3.70
C PRO A 442 0.64 -35.44 -3.17
N VAL A 443 1.44 -35.97 -2.25
CA VAL A 443 2.60 -35.28 -1.70
C VAL A 443 3.65 -35.12 -2.82
N SER A 444 4.08 -33.89 -3.03
CA SER A 444 5.08 -33.51 -4.04
C SER A 444 6.47 -33.37 -3.41
N GLN A 445 6.57 -32.70 -2.27
CA GLN A 445 7.84 -32.47 -1.57
C GLN A 445 7.59 -32.28 -0.07
N ILE A 446 8.52 -32.74 0.74
CA ILE A 446 8.55 -32.53 2.18
C ILE A 446 9.91 -31.92 2.52
N THR A 447 9.95 -30.84 3.28
CA THR A 447 11.22 -30.18 3.65
C THR A 447 11.18 -29.63 5.07
N ILE A 448 12.30 -29.77 5.78
CA ILE A 448 12.54 -29.15 7.08
C ILE A 448 13.43 -27.89 6.97
N VAL A 449 13.75 -27.47 5.74
CA VAL A 449 14.48 -26.22 5.49
C VAL A 449 13.50 -25.05 5.66
N PRO A 450 13.77 -24.10 6.57
CA PRO A 450 12.86 -22.99 6.80
C PRO A 450 12.69 -22.10 5.57
N ARG A 451 11.43 -21.76 5.27
CA ARG A 451 11.07 -20.82 4.20
C ARG A 451 10.10 -19.78 4.73
N GLY A 452 10.30 -18.52 4.35
CA GLY A 452 9.39 -17.45 4.79
C GLY A 452 9.22 -17.43 6.32
N MET A 453 8.02 -17.71 6.82
CA MET A 453 7.69 -17.83 8.25
C MET A 453 7.58 -19.28 8.74
N ALA A 454 7.60 -20.26 7.84
CA ALA A 454 7.47 -21.68 8.17
C ALA A 454 8.82 -22.28 8.58
N GLY A 455 8.80 -23.19 9.57
CA GLY A 455 9.96 -23.98 10.01
C GLY A 455 10.27 -25.13 9.07
N GLY A 456 9.25 -25.74 8.50
CA GLY A 456 9.27 -26.77 7.47
C GLY A 456 8.03 -26.62 6.58
N MET A 457 7.86 -27.53 5.64
CA MET A 457 6.71 -27.53 4.75
C MET A 457 6.50 -28.88 4.06
N THR A 458 5.25 -29.32 4.05
CA THR A 458 4.77 -30.43 3.22
C THR A 458 3.93 -29.89 2.07
N ILE A 459 4.37 -30.08 0.86
CA ILE A 459 3.73 -29.59 -0.37
C ILE A 459 2.96 -30.73 -1.01
N SER A 460 1.64 -30.55 -1.18
CA SER A 460 0.78 -31.40 -2.00
C SER A 460 0.29 -30.59 -3.18
N LEU A 461 0.29 -31.18 -4.35
CA LEU A 461 -0.13 -30.51 -5.59
C LEU A 461 -1.31 -31.29 -6.18
N PRO A 462 -2.45 -30.63 -6.47
CA PRO A 462 -3.58 -31.25 -7.12
C PRO A 462 -3.21 -31.69 -8.56
N GLU A 463 -3.60 -32.87 -8.93
CA GLU A 463 -3.39 -33.39 -10.30
C GLU A 463 -4.44 -32.84 -11.28
N GLU A 464 -5.59 -32.40 -10.77
CA GLU A 464 -6.71 -31.85 -11.54
C GLU A 464 -7.32 -30.62 -10.86
N ASP A 465 -7.82 -29.69 -11.67
CA ASP A 465 -8.56 -28.54 -11.15
C ASP A 465 -9.96 -28.97 -10.67
N ARG A 466 -10.30 -28.67 -9.42
CA ARG A 466 -11.57 -29.03 -8.81
C ARG A 466 -12.48 -27.80 -8.73
N SER A 467 -13.68 -27.91 -9.32
CA SER A 467 -14.70 -26.88 -9.23
C SER A 467 -15.57 -27.01 -7.97
N TYR A 468 -15.69 -28.22 -7.42
CA TYR A 468 -16.52 -28.52 -6.25
C TYR A 468 -15.72 -29.31 -5.22
N LEU A 469 -15.94 -28.99 -3.94
CA LEU A 469 -15.37 -29.71 -2.81
C LEU A 469 -16.46 -30.55 -2.13
N SER A 470 -16.28 -31.85 -2.03
CA SER A 470 -17.19 -32.73 -1.31
C SER A 470 -16.99 -32.62 0.21
N LYS A 471 -18.02 -33.01 0.99
CA LYS A 471 -17.93 -33.08 2.46
C LYS A 471 -16.73 -33.94 2.89
N HIS A 472 -16.58 -35.14 2.31
CA HIS A 472 -15.48 -36.05 2.64
C HIS A 472 -14.10 -35.44 2.30
N TYR A 473 -13.97 -34.73 1.18
CA TYR A 473 -12.73 -34.05 0.84
C TYR A 473 -12.36 -32.99 1.89
N MET A 474 -13.32 -32.20 2.35
CA MET A 474 -13.09 -31.17 3.37
C MET A 474 -12.79 -31.79 4.73
N GLU A 475 -13.43 -32.91 5.10
CA GLU A 475 -13.10 -33.68 6.30
C GLU A 475 -11.66 -34.21 6.22
N ASP A 476 -11.26 -34.80 5.09
CA ASP A 476 -9.89 -35.28 4.86
C ASP A 476 -8.87 -34.13 4.93
N GLN A 477 -9.21 -32.93 4.44
CA GLN A 477 -8.34 -31.74 4.60
C GLN A 477 -8.12 -31.40 6.07
N ILE A 478 -9.17 -31.45 6.91
CA ILE A 478 -9.03 -31.20 8.35
C ILE A 478 -8.11 -32.25 8.98
N VAL A 479 -8.26 -33.52 8.63
CA VAL A 479 -7.41 -34.61 9.12
C VAL A 479 -5.95 -34.40 8.72
N GLY A 480 -5.69 -34.05 7.45
CA GLY A 480 -4.36 -33.76 6.92
C GLY A 480 -3.67 -32.60 7.65
N LEU A 481 -4.42 -31.53 7.93
CA LEU A 481 -3.92 -30.36 8.66
C LEU A 481 -3.55 -30.68 10.12
N LEU A 482 -4.15 -31.69 10.72
CA LEU A 482 -3.84 -32.10 12.09
C LEU A 482 -2.63 -33.07 12.17
N GLY A 483 -2.12 -33.55 11.02
CA GLY A 483 -1.04 -34.54 10.93
C GLY A 483 0.18 -34.18 11.74
N GLY A 484 0.71 -32.97 11.58
CA GLY A 484 1.89 -32.50 12.30
C GLY A 484 1.69 -32.50 13.82
N ARG A 485 0.56 -31.95 14.28
CA ARG A 485 0.22 -31.90 15.72
C ARG A 485 0.12 -33.26 16.37
N VAL A 486 -0.50 -34.21 15.68
CA VAL A 486 -0.68 -35.55 16.19
C VAL A 486 0.66 -36.32 16.20
N ALA A 487 1.49 -36.15 15.16
CA ALA A 487 2.82 -36.74 15.08
C ALA A 487 3.75 -36.24 16.22
N GLU A 488 3.76 -34.91 16.48
CA GLU A 488 4.49 -34.36 17.64
C GLU A 488 4.13 -35.10 18.96
N LYS A 489 2.82 -35.19 19.22
CA LYS A 489 2.34 -35.84 20.45
C LYS A 489 2.68 -37.30 20.51
N LEU A 490 2.57 -38.02 19.39
CA LEU A 490 2.74 -39.48 19.32
C LEU A 490 4.21 -39.91 19.43
N CYS A 491 5.12 -39.16 18.80
CA CYS A 491 6.54 -39.51 18.73
C CYS A 491 7.39 -38.82 19.78
N LEU A 492 7.10 -37.55 20.09
CA LEU A 492 7.91 -36.73 21.00
C LEU A 492 7.26 -36.56 22.37
N ASN A 493 6.03 -37.06 22.56
CA ASN A 493 5.21 -36.89 23.77
C ASN A 493 5.08 -35.45 24.25
N ASP A 494 5.21 -34.50 23.32
CA ASP A 494 5.10 -33.07 23.55
C ASP A 494 4.29 -32.41 22.40
N ILE A 495 3.95 -31.14 22.56
CA ILE A 495 3.16 -30.38 21.60
C ILE A 495 3.73 -28.97 21.49
N SER A 496 3.92 -28.50 20.28
CA SER A 496 4.53 -27.19 20.01
C SER A 496 3.53 -26.13 19.53
N THR A 497 3.98 -24.88 19.48
CA THR A 497 3.23 -23.78 18.85
C THR A 497 3.30 -23.82 17.33
N GLY A 498 4.12 -24.70 16.74
CA GLY A 498 4.29 -24.84 15.28
C GLY A 498 2.99 -25.14 14.57
N ALA A 499 2.15 -25.98 15.15
CA ALA A 499 0.84 -26.35 14.59
C ALA A 499 -0.25 -25.25 14.67
N SER A 500 0.06 -24.05 15.13
CA SER A 500 -0.96 -22.99 15.33
C SER A 500 -1.69 -22.60 14.04
N ASN A 501 -0.98 -22.50 12.93
CA ASN A 501 -1.56 -22.18 11.62
C ASN A 501 -2.47 -23.31 11.12
N ASP A 502 -2.04 -24.56 11.27
CA ASP A 502 -2.79 -25.73 10.83
C ASP A 502 -4.09 -25.89 11.60
N ILE A 503 -4.05 -25.67 12.92
CA ILE A 503 -5.24 -25.67 13.77
C ILE A 503 -6.21 -24.54 13.36
N GLN A 504 -5.70 -23.34 13.06
CA GLN A 504 -6.52 -22.23 12.59
C GLN A 504 -7.19 -22.55 11.25
N ARG A 505 -6.45 -23.11 10.30
CA ARG A 505 -6.97 -23.54 9.00
C ARG A 505 -8.00 -24.65 9.14
N ALA A 506 -7.71 -25.68 9.91
CA ALA A 506 -8.63 -26.79 10.21
C ALA A 506 -9.94 -26.27 10.81
N THR A 507 -9.86 -25.39 11.81
CA THR A 507 -11.04 -24.75 12.43
C THR A 507 -11.82 -23.90 11.45
N ALA A 508 -11.13 -23.15 10.57
CA ALA A 508 -11.79 -22.31 9.56
C ALA A 508 -12.56 -23.17 8.51
N ILE A 509 -11.97 -24.30 8.09
CA ILE A 509 -12.65 -25.25 7.19
C ILE A 509 -13.88 -25.85 7.88
N ALA A 510 -13.74 -26.37 9.10
CA ALA A 510 -14.86 -26.93 9.86
C ALA A 510 -15.99 -25.90 10.05
N ARG A 511 -15.65 -24.67 10.37
CA ARG A 511 -16.63 -23.57 10.51
C ARG A 511 -17.36 -23.29 9.20
N LYS A 512 -16.66 -23.21 8.06
CA LYS A 512 -17.28 -23.03 6.75
C LYS A 512 -18.21 -24.19 6.39
N MET A 513 -17.84 -25.44 6.69
CA MET A 513 -18.69 -26.62 6.49
C MET A 513 -20.03 -26.46 7.20
N VAL A 514 -20.00 -25.96 8.43
CA VAL A 514 -21.17 -25.81 9.28
C VAL A 514 -21.98 -24.57 8.92
N THR A 515 -21.33 -23.40 8.74
CA THR A 515 -22.03 -22.11 8.64
C THR A 515 -22.32 -21.68 7.21
N VAL A 516 -21.48 -22.05 6.23
CA VAL A 516 -21.61 -21.62 4.84
C VAL A 516 -22.25 -22.69 3.97
N TYR A 517 -21.73 -23.92 4.07
CA TYR A 517 -22.11 -25.00 3.15
C TYR A 517 -23.26 -25.88 3.67
N GLY A 518 -23.73 -25.70 4.91
CA GLY A 518 -24.82 -26.48 5.49
C GLY A 518 -24.54 -27.97 5.52
N MET A 519 -23.27 -28.37 5.81
CA MET A 519 -22.82 -29.77 5.82
C MET A 519 -22.98 -30.46 7.18
N SER A 520 -23.63 -29.81 8.16
CA SER A 520 -23.95 -30.40 9.47
C SER A 520 -25.29 -31.13 9.43
N GLU A 521 -25.32 -32.37 9.94
CA GLU A 521 -26.58 -33.13 10.08
C GLU A 521 -27.45 -32.56 11.19
N ARG A 522 -26.87 -31.99 12.24
CA ARG A 522 -27.60 -31.45 13.40
C ARG A 522 -28.24 -30.09 13.11
N LEU A 523 -27.55 -29.23 12.35
CA LEU A 523 -28.00 -27.89 12.00
C LEU A 523 -28.74 -27.85 10.66
N GLY A 524 -28.63 -28.91 9.87
CA GLY A 524 -29.29 -29.02 8.57
C GLY A 524 -28.67 -28.17 7.47
N THR A 525 -29.33 -28.08 6.32
CA THR A 525 -28.89 -27.32 5.14
C THR A 525 -29.28 -25.85 5.24
N VAL A 526 -28.77 -25.17 6.27
CA VAL A 526 -29.03 -23.74 6.54
C VAL A 526 -27.69 -22.99 6.52
N SER A 527 -27.66 -21.86 5.82
CA SER A 527 -26.52 -20.94 5.89
C SER A 527 -26.71 -19.98 7.06
N PHE A 528 -25.73 -19.95 7.93
CA PHE A 528 -25.61 -19.03 9.08
C PHE A 528 -24.59 -17.90 8.81
N ASP A 529 -24.05 -17.84 7.61
CA ASP A 529 -23.22 -16.74 7.16
C ASP A 529 -24.13 -15.55 6.82
N SER A 530 -24.34 -14.69 7.80
CA SER A 530 -24.99 -13.40 7.60
C SER A 530 -24.00 -12.45 6.93
N GLY A 531 -23.63 -12.70 5.68
CA GLY A 531 -22.66 -11.88 4.91
C GLY A 531 -22.47 -10.49 5.53
N ASN A 532 -21.34 -9.87 5.47
CA ASN A 532 -20.89 -8.64 6.15
C ASN A 532 -21.97 -7.56 6.44
N ASP A 533 -23.03 -7.88 7.17
CA ASP A 533 -23.95 -6.91 7.75
C ASP A 533 -23.27 -6.26 8.96
N GLU A 534 -22.36 -5.33 8.67
CA GLU A 534 -21.83 -4.39 9.66
C GLU A 534 -22.96 -3.48 10.13
N VAL A 535 -23.67 -3.89 11.17
CA VAL A 535 -24.64 -2.99 11.83
C VAL A 535 -23.89 -2.08 12.78
N PHE A 536 -23.86 -0.81 12.45
CA PHE A 536 -23.27 0.24 13.26
C PHE A 536 -24.18 0.54 14.47
N ILE A 537 -23.85 0.00 15.64
CA ILE A 537 -24.50 0.34 16.90
C ILE A 537 -23.54 1.16 17.76
N GLY A 538 -23.57 2.48 17.62
CA GLY A 538 -22.82 3.40 18.50
C GLY A 538 -21.28 3.32 18.34
N ARG A 539 -20.54 3.65 19.40
CA ARG A 539 -19.06 3.73 19.41
C ARG A 539 -18.30 2.40 19.30
N THR A 540 -19.00 1.29 19.23
CA THR A 540 -18.39 -0.06 19.13
C THR A 540 -18.91 -0.75 17.87
N MET A 541 -18.00 -1.22 16.99
CA MET A 541 -18.33 -2.12 15.89
C MET A 541 -18.80 -3.44 16.51
N GLY A 542 -20.10 -3.64 16.60
CA GLY A 542 -20.72 -4.90 16.99
C GLY A 542 -21.07 -5.68 15.74
N HIS A 543 -20.46 -6.83 15.51
CA HIS A 543 -20.96 -7.81 14.55
C HIS A 543 -22.29 -8.34 15.14
N SER A 544 -23.42 -7.94 14.57
CA SER A 544 -24.69 -8.59 14.94
C SER A 544 -24.73 -9.96 14.26
N ARG A 545 -24.63 -11.02 15.06
CA ARG A 545 -24.86 -12.38 14.59
C ARG A 545 -26.32 -12.49 14.16
N GLY A 546 -26.59 -12.93 12.92
CA GLY A 546 -27.95 -13.13 12.41
C GLY A 546 -28.69 -14.33 13.03
N TYR A 547 -28.16 -14.93 14.10
CA TYR A 547 -28.70 -16.11 14.77
C TYR A 547 -28.58 -16.03 16.30
N SER A 548 -29.40 -16.83 17.00
CA SER A 548 -29.48 -16.84 18.46
C SER A 548 -28.23 -17.42 19.14
N GLU A 549 -28.00 -17.07 20.41
CA GLU A 549 -26.91 -17.66 21.21
C GLU A 549 -27.02 -19.20 21.32
N ALA A 550 -28.22 -19.76 21.30
CA ALA A 550 -28.42 -21.20 21.28
C ALA A 550 -27.87 -21.84 19.99
N VAL A 551 -28.10 -21.20 18.85
CA VAL A 551 -27.55 -21.65 17.56
C VAL A 551 -26.03 -21.46 17.52
N ALA A 552 -25.50 -20.36 18.07
CA ALA A 552 -24.08 -20.13 18.19
C ALA A 552 -23.38 -21.27 18.98
N ALA A 553 -23.96 -21.65 20.12
CA ALA A 553 -23.43 -22.76 20.91
C ALA A 553 -23.46 -24.12 20.16
N GLN A 554 -24.49 -24.34 19.35
CA GLN A 554 -24.57 -25.53 18.50
C GLN A 554 -23.52 -25.54 17.40
N ILE A 555 -23.30 -24.38 16.74
CA ILE A 555 -22.24 -24.21 15.73
C ILE A 555 -20.87 -24.50 16.35
N ASP A 556 -20.57 -23.92 17.51
CA ASP A 556 -19.29 -24.12 18.19
C ASP A 556 -19.10 -25.58 18.60
N GLN A 557 -20.17 -26.27 19.03
CA GLN A 557 -20.12 -27.71 19.36
C GLN A 557 -19.88 -28.56 18.10
N GLU A 558 -20.58 -28.30 16.98
CA GLU A 558 -20.36 -29.03 15.72
C GLU A 558 -18.94 -28.84 15.18
N VAL A 559 -18.44 -27.59 15.19
CA VAL A 559 -17.05 -27.32 14.77
C VAL A 559 -16.05 -28.10 15.64
N LYS A 560 -16.28 -28.12 16.95
CA LYS A 560 -15.45 -28.89 17.87
C LYS A 560 -15.53 -30.41 17.60
N ASP A 561 -16.73 -30.94 17.41
CA ASP A 561 -16.95 -32.36 17.14
C ASP A 561 -16.28 -32.81 15.84
N LEU A 562 -16.33 -31.96 14.78
CA LEU A 562 -15.62 -32.20 13.51
C LEU A 562 -14.10 -32.25 13.70
N VAL A 563 -13.53 -31.28 14.41
CA VAL A 563 -12.07 -31.21 14.65
C VAL A 563 -11.62 -32.35 15.56
N ASP A 564 -12.36 -32.65 16.64
CA ASP A 564 -12.05 -33.76 17.54
C ASP A 564 -12.17 -35.13 16.85
N GLY A 565 -13.16 -35.29 15.95
CA GLY A 565 -13.30 -36.49 15.11
C GLY A 565 -12.15 -36.65 14.13
N ALA A 566 -11.76 -35.58 13.48
CA ALA A 566 -10.61 -35.55 12.57
C ALA A 566 -9.29 -35.86 13.32
N TYR A 567 -9.14 -35.33 14.55
CA TYR A 567 -7.96 -35.62 15.39
C TYR A 567 -7.82 -37.11 15.71
N ARG A 568 -8.93 -37.77 16.10
CA ARG A 568 -8.92 -39.23 16.39
C ARG A 568 -8.58 -40.02 15.13
N ARG A 569 -9.21 -39.71 13.99
CA ARG A 569 -8.92 -40.39 12.73
C ARG A 569 -7.47 -40.20 12.30
N CYS A 570 -6.92 -39.00 12.47
CA CYS A 570 -5.51 -38.71 12.26
C CYS A 570 -4.60 -39.57 13.15
N GLN A 571 -4.93 -39.70 14.45
CA GLN A 571 -4.20 -40.51 15.39
C GLN A 571 -4.22 -41.97 14.98
N ASP A 572 -5.36 -42.54 14.65
CA ASP A 572 -5.50 -43.94 14.20
C ASP A 572 -4.64 -44.21 12.96
N ILE A 573 -4.61 -43.29 11.99
CA ILE A 573 -3.77 -43.39 10.78
C ILE A 573 -2.27 -43.40 11.15
N LEU A 574 -1.83 -42.48 11.99
CA LEU A 574 -0.42 -42.36 12.34
C LEU A 574 0.06 -43.50 13.23
N GLU A 575 -0.78 -44.01 14.14
CA GLU A 575 -0.49 -45.20 14.93
C GLU A 575 -0.33 -46.43 14.03
N ALA A 576 -1.22 -46.63 13.07
CA ALA A 576 -1.14 -47.72 12.09
C ALA A 576 0.07 -47.63 11.15
N GLN A 577 0.57 -46.44 10.86
CA GLN A 577 1.70 -46.21 9.96
C GLN A 577 2.96 -45.71 10.69
N ARG A 578 3.13 -46.04 11.98
CA ARG A 578 4.20 -45.50 12.81
C ARG A 578 5.60 -45.79 12.25
N ASP A 579 5.83 -46.98 11.71
CA ASP A 579 7.12 -47.35 11.12
C ASP A 579 7.47 -46.50 9.90
N LYS A 580 6.48 -46.16 9.08
CA LYS A 580 6.67 -45.29 7.91
C LYS A 580 6.86 -43.83 8.32
N LEU A 581 6.14 -43.37 9.31
CA LEU A 581 6.32 -42.04 9.91
C LEU A 581 7.78 -41.87 10.40
N GLU A 582 8.32 -42.87 11.10
CA GLU A 582 9.70 -42.87 11.55
C GLU A 582 10.68 -42.83 10.37
N GLN A 583 10.48 -43.66 9.34
CA GLN A 583 11.33 -43.67 8.14
C GLN A 583 11.38 -42.33 7.43
N VAL A 584 10.22 -41.67 7.26
CA VAL A 584 10.15 -40.34 6.63
C VAL A 584 10.84 -39.29 7.48
N ALA A 585 10.60 -39.28 8.81
CA ALA A 585 11.23 -38.34 9.71
C ALA A 585 12.76 -38.48 9.74
N GLN A 586 13.28 -39.71 9.78
CA GLN A 586 14.72 -39.99 9.74
C GLN A 586 15.34 -39.58 8.41
N TYR A 587 14.67 -39.85 7.30
CA TYR A 587 15.12 -39.37 5.97
C TYR A 587 15.24 -37.85 5.96
N LEU A 588 14.26 -37.13 6.51
CA LEU A 588 14.28 -35.67 6.58
C LEU A 588 15.41 -35.12 7.45
N LEU A 589 15.73 -35.82 8.59
CA LEU A 589 16.84 -35.46 9.45
C LEU A 589 18.20 -35.59 8.74
N GLU A 590 18.34 -36.60 7.85
CA GLU A 590 19.57 -36.87 7.11
C GLU A 590 19.71 -35.97 5.86
N HIS A 591 18.63 -35.78 5.09
CA HIS A 591 18.67 -35.17 3.77
C HIS A 591 17.99 -33.79 3.69
N GLU A 592 17.32 -33.34 4.78
CA GLU A 592 16.58 -32.07 4.91
C GLU A 592 15.38 -31.90 4.00
N THR A 593 15.36 -32.55 2.82
CA THR A 593 14.28 -32.50 1.85
C THR A 593 14.04 -33.88 1.25
N MET A 594 12.78 -34.25 1.09
CA MET A 594 12.33 -35.51 0.49
C MET A 594 11.43 -35.19 -0.70
N GLU A 595 11.88 -35.55 -1.88
CA GLU A 595 11.11 -35.40 -3.14
C GLU A 595 10.09 -36.54 -3.29
N ARG A 596 9.08 -36.33 -4.14
CA ARG A 596 8.01 -37.30 -4.42
C ARG A 596 8.53 -38.72 -4.67
N ASP A 597 9.56 -38.87 -5.53
CA ASP A 597 10.09 -40.18 -5.89
C ASP A 597 10.67 -40.92 -4.71
N ALA A 598 11.40 -40.23 -3.83
CA ALA A 598 11.92 -40.79 -2.60
C ALA A 598 10.79 -41.18 -1.62
N PHE A 599 9.76 -40.34 -1.50
CA PHE A 599 8.59 -40.62 -0.69
C PHE A 599 7.82 -41.85 -1.16
N LEU A 600 7.63 -42.01 -2.48
CA LEU A 600 6.95 -43.15 -3.06
C LEU A 600 7.73 -44.47 -2.91
N THR A 601 9.06 -44.44 -2.72
CA THR A 601 9.82 -45.67 -2.38
C THR A 601 9.41 -46.23 -1.02
N VAL A 602 8.94 -45.38 -0.10
CA VAL A 602 8.48 -45.80 1.24
C VAL A 602 7.04 -46.29 1.21
N PHE A 603 6.17 -45.65 0.44
CA PHE A 603 4.72 -45.89 0.45
C PHE A 603 4.17 -46.64 -0.75
N GLY A 604 4.81 -46.58 -1.92
CA GLY A 604 4.22 -46.95 -3.19
C GLY A 604 3.35 -45.83 -3.78
N GLU A 605 2.82 -46.03 -4.97
CA GLU A 605 1.92 -45.06 -5.58
C GLU A 605 0.59 -44.98 -4.84
N LYS A 606 0.02 -43.78 -4.72
CA LYS A 606 -1.28 -43.55 -4.11
C LYS A 606 -2.37 -44.16 -5.00
N VAL A 607 -3.17 -45.08 -4.43
CA VAL A 607 -4.33 -45.65 -5.13
C VAL A 607 -5.48 -44.66 -5.00
N HIS A 608 -5.84 -43.98 -6.09
CA HIS A 608 -7.07 -43.23 -6.17
C HIS A 608 -8.23 -44.23 -6.26
N GLU A 609 -9.03 -44.38 -5.21
CA GLU A 609 -10.33 -45.03 -5.35
C GLU A 609 -11.17 -44.17 -6.26
N GLN A 610 -11.42 -44.65 -7.49
CA GLN A 610 -12.49 -44.09 -8.32
C GLN A 610 -13.80 -44.26 -7.56
N PRO A 611 -14.63 -43.23 -7.41
CA PRO A 611 -15.97 -43.42 -6.84
C PRO A 611 -16.68 -44.48 -7.68
N GLU A 612 -17.12 -45.57 -7.04
CA GLU A 612 -17.89 -46.60 -7.68
C GLU A 612 -19.02 -45.91 -8.47
N ALA A 613 -19.02 -46.11 -9.78
CA ALA A 613 -20.10 -45.66 -10.64
C ALA A 613 -21.38 -46.33 -10.09
N VAL A 614 -22.30 -45.50 -9.60
CA VAL A 614 -23.64 -45.95 -9.22
C VAL A 614 -24.21 -46.64 -10.43
N GLN A 615 -24.18 -47.96 -10.42
CA GLN A 615 -24.88 -48.77 -11.43
C GLN A 615 -26.37 -48.39 -11.33
N THR A 616 -26.82 -47.59 -12.28
CA THR A 616 -28.22 -47.40 -12.53
C THR A 616 -28.78 -48.78 -12.87
N ALA A 617 -29.45 -49.40 -11.88
CA ALA A 617 -30.21 -50.59 -12.13
C ALA A 617 -31.25 -50.30 -13.23
N ASP A 618 -31.11 -51.02 -14.33
CA ASP A 618 -32.02 -51.02 -15.43
C ASP A 618 -33.45 -51.22 -14.92
N ALA A 619 -34.30 -50.24 -15.14
CA ALA A 619 -35.73 -50.38 -15.06
C ALA A 619 -36.24 -50.91 -16.42
N GLU A 620 -35.91 -52.16 -16.70
CA GLU A 620 -36.73 -52.97 -17.61
C GLU A 620 -37.76 -53.72 -16.79
N ASP A 621 -38.98 -53.55 -17.19
CA ASP A 621 -40.19 -54.33 -16.94
C ASP A 621 -41.23 -53.65 -16.07
N ARG A 622 -42.15 -52.93 -16.78
CA ARG A 622 -43.58 -53.03 -16.57
C ARG A 622 -44.34 -52.39 -17.74
N GLY A 623 -45.04 -53.25 -18.47
CA GLY A 623 -46.08 -53.29 -19.44
C GLY A 623 -46.93 -52.07 -19.72
#